data_55b4ad84ea256c33f3a8e86dfa52c7e7
#
_entry.id   55b4ad84ea256c33f3a8e86dfa52c7e7
#
_cell.length_a   1.000
_cell.length_b   1.000
_cell.length_c   1.000
_cell.angle_alpha   90.00
_cell.angle_beta   90.00
_cell.angle_gamma   90.00
#
_symmetry.space_group_name_H-M   'P 1'
#
loop_
_entity.id
_entity.type
_entity.pdbx_description
1 polymer ?
#
loop_
_entity_poly.entity_id
_entity_poly.type
_entity_poly.pdbx_seq_one_letter_code
_entity_poly.pdbx_strand_id
1 'polypeptide(L)'
;MDEITTILDSTRPVSDIISDLKEKSVDVPEWSKSLKDYDPSRHKIVTDKFSRKDKIRSDGRVEPASRIHLGLEKLLVKRITEFAFAIPVRRVYHNTEENKKRQQITKAIEAIYKYARIDSENIRRGNAYFASCEIFTIWYVVERPNTLYGFNSKYKLKCKTYSPMDGVRLYPLFDEWGDMIAMSFEYKKKIKDKEVTFFETYTADRHYKWKQQGEASWIAVTDPERIILKKIPGVYAYRPAPIFHGLEHIREEIEYTLSRNSDVIAYNSAPLLKVTGELVGDEDKGEARRLFRLKNGGDIAYVSWTQAIEALKYHVDTLLKLFFMQAQMPDLSFENMKSLGNIGFDARQMILSDAHLKIGDESGAWIEFFERECNVIKEFLKMMNTSWADEIDNIEVEHVITPFIQNDEDALINRCMKGNGGKAIFSQLESIKMAGYSSDPEKSLDQIQKEDKAAQQARINSVFNEGSE
;
A
#
# COMPACT_ATOMS: atom_id res chain seq x y z
N MET A 1 17.85 31.76 -17.76
CA MET A 1 18.32 30.57 -18.54
C MET A 1 18.15 29.41 -17.59
N ASP A 2 17.40 28.42 -17.97
CA ASP A 2 16.95 27.42 -17.04
C ASP A 2 18.12 26.69 -16.40
N GLU A 3 18.08 26.52 -15.09
CA GLU A 3 19.12 25.84 -14.31
C GLU A 3 19.48 24.47 -14.93
N ILE A 4 18.47 23.75 -15.43
CA ILE A 4 18.66 22.46 -16.06
C ILE A 4 19.46 22.50 -17.35
N THR A 5 19.36 23.58 -18.17
CA THR A 5 20.17 23.72 -19.38
C THR A 5 21.65 23.94 -19.07
N THR A 6 21.95 24.61 -17.98
CA THR A 6 23.31 24.79 -17.49
C THR A 6 23.91 23.50 -16.96
N ILE A 7 23.12 22.67 -16.25
CA ILE A 7 23.57 21.37 -15.75
C ILE A 7 23.84 20.39 -16.89
N LEU A 8 22.93 20.32 -17.86
CA LEU A 8 22.95 19.36 -18.98
C LEU A 8 23.73 19.87 -20.22
N ASP A 9 24.61 20.85 -20.04
CA ASP A 9 25.43 21.34 -21.13
C ASP A 9 26.36 20.21 -21.64
N SER A 10 26.27 19.94 -22.95
CA SER A 10 27.00 18.87 -23.61
C SER A 10 28.54 19.05 -23.60
N THR A 11 29.02 20.23 -23.26
CA THR A 11 30.47 20.52 -23.12
C THR A 11 31.04 20.04 -21.80
N ARG A 12 30.18 19.74 -20.81
CA ARG A 12 30.59 19.30 -19.47
C ARG A 12 30.88 17.79 -19.42
N PRO A 13 31.79 17.36 -18.55
CA PRO A 13 31.98 15.92 -18.29
C PRO A 13 30.68 15.29 -17.75
N VAL A 14 30.34 14.10 -18.23
CA VAL A 14 29.11 13.39 -17.83
C VAL A 14 29.09 13.10 -16.31
N SER A 15 30.25 12.81 -15.71
CA SER A 15 30.39 12.60 -14.28
C SER A 15 29.96 13.81 -13.45
N ASP A 16 30.31 15.01 -13.91
CA ASP A 16 29.97 16.26 -13.23
C ASP A 16 28.48 16.58 -13.36
N ILE A 17 27.91 16.33 -14.55
CA ILE A 17 26.45 16.44 -14.77
C ILE A 17 25.69 15.53 -13.79
N ILE A 18 26.09 14.27 -13.69
CA ILE A 18 25.42 13.30 -12.80
C ILE A 18 25.61 13.68 -11.33
N SER A 19 26.78 14.21 -10.95
CA SER A 19 27.04 14.67 -9.59
C SER A 19 26.10 15.83 -9.22
N ASP A 20 26.00 16.84 -10.08
CA ASP A 20 25.11 17.99 -9.87
C ASP A 20 23.63 17.58 -9.77
N LEU A 21 23.19 16.66 -10.65
CA LEU A 21 21.80 16.14 -10.62
C LEU A 21 21.50 15.38 -9.31
N LYS A 22 22.49 14.70 -8.74
CA LYS A 22 22.35 14.02 -7.45
C LYS A 22 22.35 14.97 -6.27
N GLU A 23 23.25 15.97 -6.29
CA GLU A 23 23.44 16.92 -5.18
C GLU A 23 22.26 17.89 -5.04
N LYS A 24 21.67 18.32 -6.18
CA LYS A 24 20.56 19.27 -6.20
C LYS A 24 19.19 18.63 -6.05
N SER A 25 19.12 17.31 -5.96
CA SER A 25 17.84 16.61 -5.77
C SER A 25 17.28 16.84 -4.35
N VAL A 26 15.97 16.65 -4.21
CA VAL A 26 15.28 16.72 -2.91
C VAL A 26 15.87 15.69 -1.94
N ASP A 27 16.13 16.11 -0.71
CA ASP A 27 16.58 15.21 0.35
C ASP A 27 15.39 14.40 0.90
N VAL A 28 15.37 13.11 0.57
CA VAL A 28 14.38 12.15 1.04
C VAL A 28 15.09 11.10 1.90
N PRO A 29 14.47 10.60 3.00
CA PRO A 29 15.08 9.59 3.84
C PRO A 29 15.55 8.38 3.04
N GLU A 30 16.81 7.98 3.23
CA GLU A 30 17.37 6.83 2.53
C GLU A 30 16.66 5.54 2.94
N TRP A 31 16.17 4.81 1.96
CA TRP A 31 15.54 3.51 2.15
C TRP A 31 16.41 2.51 2.92
N SER A 32 17.72 2.58 2.77
CA SER A 32 18.68 1.75 3.50
C SER A 32 18.55 1.86 5.02
N LYS A 33 18.15 3.05 5.52
CA LYS A 33 17.90 3.30 6.94
C LYS A 33 16.55 2.75 7.35
N SER A 34 15.48 3.07 6.61
CA SER A 34 14.13 2.60 6.87
C SER A 34 13.96 1.08 6.71
N LEU A 35 14.77 0.47 5.85
CA LEU A 35 14.78 -0.98 5.63
C LEU A 35 15.15 -1.78 6.88
N LYS A 36 15.95 -1.19 7.79
CA LYS A 36 16.32 -1.86 9.06
C LYS A 36 15.12 -2.07 9.96
N ASP A 37 14.14 -1.18 9.89
CA ASP A 37 12.90 -1.26 10.67
C ASP A 37 11.78 -1.95 9.91
N TYR A 38 11.75 -1.82 8.58
CA TYR A 38 10.75 -2.45 7.74
C TYR A 38 10.92 -3.97 7.58
N ASP A 39 12.18 -4.46 7.52
CA ASP A 39 12.48 -5.88 7.35
C ASP A 39 12.76 -6.55 8.70
N PRO A 40 11.85 -7.42 9.20
CA PRO A 40 11.99 -8.07 10.50
C PRO A 40 13.33 -8.79 10.69
N SER A 41 13.90 -9.34 9.61
CA SER A 41 15.20 -10.03 9.68
C SER A 41 16.38 -9.10 10.01
N ARG A 42 16.19 -7.79 9.87
CA ARG A 42 17.19 -6.73 10.10
C ARG A 42 16.99 -6.00 11.42
N HIS A 43 15.96 -6.34 12.20
CA HIS A 43 15.70 -5.72 13.49
C HIS A 43 16.86 -5.91 14.48
N LYS A 44 17.04 -4.96 15.39
CA LYS A 44 18.10 -5.01 16.41
C LYS A 44 18.10 -6.30 17.21
N ILE A 45 16.91 -6.84 17.52
CA ILE A 45 16.78 -8.10 18.27
C ILE A 45 17.47 -9.28 17.55
N VAL A 46 17.55 -9.24 16.21
CA VAL A 46 18.20 -10.28 15.39
C VAL A 46 19.69 -9.95 15.16
N THR A 47 19.97 -8.69 14.81
CA THR A 47 21.30 -8.26 14.32
C THR A 47 22.26 -7.88 15.43
N ASP A 48 21.77 -7.34 16.56
CA ASP A 48 22.60 -6.96 17.70
C ASP A 48 22.75 -8.11 18.70
N LYS A 49 23.81 -8.86 18.53
CA LYS A 49 24.16 -9.97 19.44
C LYS A 49 24.55 -9.49 20.86
N PHE A 50 24.86 -8.21 21.07
CA PHE A 50 25.20 -7.67 22.38
C PHE A 50 23.94 -7.39 23.23
N SER A 51 22.83 -7.02 22.63
CA SER A 51 21.58 -6.80 23.35
C SER A 51 20.96 -8.08 23.90
N ARG A 52 21.18 -9.22 23.21
CA ARG A 52 20.77 -10.55 23.67
C ARG A 52 21.87 -11.57 23.44
N LYS A 53 22.67 -11.82 24.48
CA LYS A 53 23.75 -12.82 24.46
C LYS A 53 23.22 -14.22 24.57
N ASP A 54 23.75 -15.12 23.76
CA ASP A 54 23.53 -16.54 23.92
C ASP A 54 24.13 -17.02 25.25
N LYS A 55 23.47 -17.98 25.91
CA LYS A 55 23.95 -18.53 27.16
C LYS A 55 24.99 -19.61 26.86
N ILE A 56 26.10 -19.60 27.60
CA ILE A 56 27.10 -20.65 27.56
C ILE A 56 26.88 -21.54 28.79
N ARG A 57 26.53 -22.79 28.57
CA ARG A 57 26.37 -23.79 29.64
C ARG A 57 27.73 -24.15 30.23
N SER A 58 27.71 -24.72 31.42
CA SER A 58 28.94 -25.21 32.09
C SER A 58 29.69 -26.29 31.30
N ASP A 59 29.00 -26.99 30.40
CA ASP A 59 29.59 -27.99 29.49
C ASP A 59 30.15 -27.38 28.19
N GLY A 60 30.15 -26.04 28.06
CA GLY A 60 30.63 -25.31 26.89
C GLY A 60 29.64 -25.24 25.72
N ARG A 61 28.46 -25.86 25.82
CA ARG A 61 27.43 -25.73 24.78
C ARG A 61 26.82 -24.35 24.79
N VAL A 62 26.59 -23.84 23.59
CA VAL A 62 25.91 -22.55 23.39
C VAL A 62 24.41 -22.80 23.27
N GLU A 63 23.66 -22.21 24.18
CA GLU A 63 22.21 -22.19 24.15
C GLU A 63 21.77 -20.83 23.54
N PRO A 64 21.21 -20.83 22.30
CA PRO A 64 20.84 -19.59 21.65
C PRO A 64 19.69 -18.93 22.40
N ALA A 65 19.79 -17.61 22.60
CA ALA A 65 18.71 -16.82 23.14
C ALA A 65 17.56 -16.72 22.13
N SER A 66 16.31 -16.75 22.60
CA SER A 66 15.15 -16.52 21.74
C SER A 66 15.18 -15.10 21.15
N ARG A 67 14.97 -14.98 19.85
CA ARG A 67 14.93 -13.70 19.11
C ARG A 67 13.65 -13.64 18.28
N ILE A 68 12.57 -13.24 18.93
CA ILE A 68 11.26 -13.07 18.28
C ILE A 68 11.28 -11.69 17.61
N HIS A 69 11.01 -11.64 16.32
CA HIS A 69 10.93 -10.42 15.53
C HIS A 69 9.57 -10.34 14.84
N LEU A 70 9.01 -9.14 14.80
CA LEU A 70 7.64 -8.86 14.34
C LEU A 70 7.63 -7.93 13.15
N GLY A 71 6.83 -8.23 12.14
CA GLY A 71 6.66 -7.36 10.97
C GLY A 71 5.56 -6.32 11.14
N LEU A 72 5.53 -5.58 12.26
CA LEU A 72 4.48 -4.62 12.56
C LEU A 72 4.50 -3.43 11.58
N GLU A 73 5.68 -2.91 11.25
CA GLU A 73 5.86 -1.82 10.29
C GLU A 73 5.43 -2.25 8.89
N LYS A 74 5.79 -3.46 8.49
CA LYS A 74 5.35 -4.04 7.22
C LYS A 74 3.83 -4.24 7.17
N LEU A 75 3.25 -4.68 8.28
CA LEU A 75 1.81 -4.80 8.42
C LEU A 75 1.12 -3.44 8.32
N LEU A 76 1.66 -2.42 8.98
CA LEU A 76 1.13 -1.06 8.94
C LEU A 76 1.12 -0.50 7.53
N VAL A 77 2.24 -0.59 6.80
CA VAL A 77 2.33 -0.16 5.39
C VAL A 77 1.29 -0.86 4.53
N LYS A 78 1.13 -2.18 4.72
CA LYS A 78 0.13 -2.96 4.00
C LYS A 78 -1.28 -2.49 4.32
N ARG A 79 -1.60 -2.27 5.60
CA ARG A 79 -2.93 -1.85 6.04
C ARG A 79 -3.32 -0.48 5.50
N ILE A 80 -2.45 0.52 5.63
CA ILE A 80 -2.76 1.86 5.10
C ILE A 80 -2.95 1.83 3.57
N THR A 81 -2.15 1.03 2.86
CA THR A 81 -2.31 0.85 1.41
C THR A 81 -3.64 0.19 1.08
N GLU A 82 -4.04 -0.84 1.83
CA GLU A 82 -5.33 -1.51 1.66
C GLU A 82 -6.50 -0.55 1.95
N PHE A 83 -6.43 0.24 3.01
CA PHE A 83 -7.45 1.24 3.32
C PHE A 83 -7.57 2.31 2.23
N ALA A 84 -6.47 2.72 1.62
CA ALA A 84 -6.48 3.74 0.56
C ALA A 84 -6.92 3.20 -0.81
N PHE A 85 -6.52 1.98 -1.19
CA PHE A 85 -6.59 1.50 -2.57
C PHE A 85 -7.26 0.14 -2.78
N ALA A 86 -7.84 -0.49 -1.74
CA ALA A 86 -8.65 -1.71 -1.93
C ALA A 86 -9.91 -1.41 -2.73
N ILE A 87 -10.48 -0.22 -2.57
CA ILE A 87 -11.50 0.31 -3.46
C ILE A 87 -10.80 1.09 -4.57
N PRO A 88 -11.03 0.78 -5.86
CA PRO A 88 -10.43 1.52 -6.96
C PRO A 88 -10.69 3.03 -6.90
N VAL A 89 -9.68 3.83 -7.22
CA VAL A 89 -9.82 5.28 -7.28
C VAL A 89 -10.84 5.66 -8.34
N ARG A 90 -11.90 6.33 -7.93
CA ARG A 90 -12.96 6.78 -8.82
C ARG A 90 -12.57 8.09 -9.50
N ARG A 91 -12.79 8.18 -10.79
CA ARG A 91 -12.62 9.39 -11.59
C ARG A 91 -13.97 9.96 -11.96
N VAL A 92 -14.20 11.21 -11.64
CA VAL A 92 -15.40 11.95 -11.99
C VAL A 92 -15.02 12.94 -13.07
N TYR A 93 -15.70 12.89 -14.20
CA TYR A 93 -15.44 13.72 -15.35
C TYR A 93 -16.48 14.83 -15.43
N HIS A 94 -16.03 16.06 -15.44
CA HIS A 94 -16.87 17.23 -15.57
C HIS A 94 -16.87 17.74 -17.01
N ASN A 95 -17.89 18.54 -17.37
CA ASN A 95 -18.02 19.20 -18.69
C ASN A 95 -18.10 18.23 -19.89
N THR A 96 -18.64 17.00 -19.69
CA THR A 96 -18.65 15.97 -20.73
C THR A 96 -20.02 15.66 -21.30
N GLU A 97 -21.11 16.01 -20.61
CA GLU A 97 -22.47 15.52 -20.90
C GLU A 97 -23.01 15.96 -22.27
N GLU A 98 -22.70 17.18 -22.71
CA GLU A 98 -23.24 17.75 -23.97
C GLU A 98 -22.34 17.50 -25.18
N ASN A 99 -21.12 16.98 -25.01
CA ASN A 99 -20.14 16.85 -26.09
C ASN A 99 -19.73 15.41 -26.35
N LYS A 100 -20.21 14.83 -27.47
CA LYS A 100 -19.87 13.45 -27.88
C LYS A 100 -18.37 13.18 -28.01
N LYS A 101 -17.58 14.17 -28.43
CA LYS A 101 -16.12 14.04 -28.49
C LYS A 101 -15.54 13.89 -27.09
N ARG A 102 -15.95 14.71 -26.12
CA ARG A 102 -15.49 14.62 -24.73
C ARG A 102 -15.84 13.27 -24.11
N GLN A 103 -17.04 12.75 -24.38
CA GLN A 103 -17.46 11.41 -23.96
C GLN A 103 -16.56 10.29 -24.54
N GLN A 104 -16.12 10.44 -25.79
CA GLN A 104 -15.19 9.48 -26.39
C GLN A 104 -13.79 9.57 -25.74
N ILE A 105 -13.34 10.77 -25.43
CA ILE A 105 -12.05 11.01 -24.78
C ILE A 105 -12.05 10.42 -23.36
N THR A 106 -13.12 10.61 -22.58
CA THR A 106 -13.22 10.04 -21.23
C THR A 106 -13.21 8.50 -21.27
N LYS A 107 -13.92 7.90 -22.23
CA LYS A 107 -13.87 6.44 -22.45
C LYS A 107 -12.45 5.97 -22.83
N ALA A 108 -11.70 6.77 -23.58
CA ALA A 108 -10.31 6.46 -23.93
C ALA A 108 -9.38 6.56 -22.71
N ILE A 109 -9.54 7.57 -21.86
CA ILE A 109 -8.80 7.72 -20.60
C ILE A 109 -9.07 6.51 -19.68
N GLU A 110 -10.32 6.14 -19.48
CA GLU A 110 -10.69 4.96 -18.68
C GLU A 110 -10.13 3.65 -19.26
N ALA A 111 -10.14 3.52 -20.58
CA ALA A 111 -9.54 2.37 -21.24
C ALA A 111 -8.01 2.32 -21.03
N ILE A 112 -7.31 3.46 -21.05
CA ILE A 112 -5.88 3.53 -20.75
C ILE A 112 -5.61 3.03 -19.34
N TYR A 113 -6.30 3.54 -18.33
CA TYR A 113 -6.16 3.12 -16.95
C TYR A 113 -6.45 1.62 -16.77
N LYS A 114 -7.54 1.14 -17.37
CA LYS A 114 -7.93 -0.28 -17.34
C LYS A 114 -6.84 -1.18 -17.94
N TYR A 115 -6.35 -0.85 -19.12
CA TYR A 115 -5.33 -1.66 -19.81
C TYR A 115 -3.92 -1.50 -19.23
N ALA A 116 -3.65 -0.42 -18.52
CA ALA A 116 -2.45 -0.25 -17.71
C ALA A 116 -2.54 -1.00 -16.36
N ARG A 117 -3.74 -1.50 -15.96
CA ARG A 117 -4.00 -2.16 -14.67
C ARG A 117 -3.68 -1.24 -13.49
N ILE A 118 -4.13 0.00 -13.59
CA ILE A 118 -3.74 1.05 -12.66
C ILE A 118 -4.12 0.74 -11.21
N ASP A 119 -5.23 0.03 -10.97
CA ASP A 119 -5.68 -0.31 -9.61
C ASP A 119 -4.67 -1.23 -8.90
N SER A 120 -4.14 -2.23 -9.62
CA SER A 120 -3.05 -3.08 -9.08
C SER A 120 -1.75 -2.29 -8.89
N GLU A 121 -1.47 -1.35 -9.80
CA GLU A 121 -0.29 -0.50 -9.69
C GLU A 121 -0.42 0.49 -8.53
N ASN A 122 -1.61 1.01 -8.21
CA ASN A 122 -1.84 1.88 -7.06
C ASN A 122 -1.56 1.18 -5.73
N ILE A 123 -1.91 -0.10 -5.59
CA ILE A 123 -1.54 -0.89 -4.41
C ILE A 123 -0.01 -1.02 -4.30
N ARG A 124 0.68 -1.26 -5.42
CA ARG A 124 2.14 -1.33 -5.44
C ARG A 124 2.78 0.01 -5.09
N ARG A 125 2.27 1.10 -5.69
CA ARG A 125 2.69 2.49 -5.42
C ARG A 125 2.51 2.84 -3.96
N GLY A 126 1.34 2.54 -3.37
CA GLY A 126 1.05 2.79 -1.96
C GLY A 126 2.04 2.09 -1.03
N ASN A 127 2.27 0.79 -1.24
CA ASN A 127 3.26 0.05 -0.44
C ASN A 127 4.66 0.68 -0.53
N ALA A 128 5.09 1.06 -1.74
CA ALA A 128 6.39 1.67 -1.94
C ALA A 128 6.47 3.07 -1.30
N TYR A 129 5.49 3.94 -1.56
CA TYR A 129 5.44 5.31 -1.05
C TYR A 129 5.44 5.37 0.48
N PHE A 130 4.59 4.57 1.13
CA PHE A 130 4.49 4.55 2.59
C PHE A 130 5.71 3.93 3.28
N ALA A 131 6.41 3.02 2.61
CA ALA A 131 7.60 2.39 3.17
C ALA A 131 8.90 3.14 2.85
N SER A 132 9.12 3.50 1.58
CA SER A 132 10.39 4.05 1.09
C SER A 132 10.36 5.56 0.82
N CYS A 133 9.30 6.23 1.19
CA CYS A 133 9.10 7.69 1.14
C CYS A 133 9.01 8.30 -0.25
N GLU A 134 9.26 7.58 -1.31
CA GLU A 134 9.22 8.15 -2.65
C GLU A 134 8.87 7.13 -3.74
N ILE A 135 8.20 7.61 -4.78
CA ILE A 135 7.87 6.85 -5.99
C ILE A 135 7.98 7.74 -7.23
N PHE A 136 8.35 7.15 -8.33
CA PHE A 136 8.27 7.77 -9.65
C PHE A 136 7.59 6.84 -10.62
N THR A 137 6.49 7.29 -11.23
CA THR A 137 5.80 6.53 -12.28
C THR A 137 6.00 7.18 -13.62
N ILE A 138 6.62 6.45 -14.54
CA ILE A 138 6.79 6.88 -15.94
C ILE A 138 5.74 6.23 -16.83
N TRP A 139 5.19 7.01 -17.74
CA TRP A 139 4.34 6.54 -18.83
C TRP A 139 5.12 6.53 -20.14
N TYR A 140 4.94 5.50 -20.93
CA TYR A 140 5.64 5.33 -22.20
C TYR A 140 4.77 4.60 -23.21
N VAL A 141 5.04 4.85 -24.49
CA VAL A 141 4.35 4.19 -25.59
C VAL A 141 5.14 3.03 -26.13
N VAL A 142 4.43 1.97 -26.49
CA VAL A 142 4.99 0.83 -27.24
C VAL A 142 4.29 0.77 -28.57
N GLU A 143 5.06 0.67 -29.67
CA GLU A 143 4.51 0.51 -31.01
C GLU A 143 3.78 -0.83 -31.10
N ARG A 144 2.46 -0.78 -31.01
CA ARG A 144 1.55 -1.90 -31.11
C ARG A 144 0.19 -1.40 -31.56
N PRO A 145 -0.14 -1.54 -32.86
CA PRO A 145 -1.43 -1.10 -33.41
C PRO A 145 -2.60 -1.76 -32.66
N ASN A 146 -3.58 -0.96 -32.31
CA ASN A 146 -4.74 -1.41 -31.54
C ASN A 146 -5.93 -0.46 -31.68
N THR A 147 -7.12 -0.94 -31.27
CA THR A 147 -8.37 -0.17 -31.21
C THR A 147 -8.92 -0.01 -29.78
N LEU A 148 -8.08 -0.26 -28.77
CA LEU A 148 -8.48 -0.36 -27.38
C LEU A 148 -9.04 0.95 -26.80
N TYR A 149 -8.67 2.08 -27.39
CA TYR A 149 -9.04 3.43 -26.90
C TYR A 149 -10.25 4.03 -27.65
N GLY A 150 -10.98 3.22 -28.43
CA GLY A 150 -12.11 3.68 -29.22
C GLY A 150 -11.71 4.32 -30.56
N PHE A 151 -10.45 4.30 -30.92
CA PHE A 151 -9.89 4.74 -32.21
C PHE A 151 -8.72 3.85 -32.63
N ASN A 152 -8.33 3.95 -33.90
CA ASN A 152 -7.17 3.23 -34.41
C ASN A 152 -5.88 3.91 -33.91
N SER A 153 -5.23 3.33 -32.93
CA SER A 153 -3.96 3.81 -32.40
C SER A 153 -2.78 2.95 -32.88
N LYS A 154 -1.70 3.60 -33.31
CA LYS A 154 -0.43 2.95 -33.62
C LYS A 154 0.29 2.48 -32.35
N TYR A 155 0.01 3.12 -31.22
CA TYR A 155 0.72 2.95 -29.96
C TYR A 155 -0.18 2.41 -28.86
N LYS A 156 0.42 1.60 -27.99
CA LYS A 156 -0.18 1.21 -26.69
C LYS A 156 0.56 1.91 -25.57
N LEU A 157 -0.17 2.63 -24.72
CA LEU A 157 0.35 3.32 -23.54
C LEU A 157 0.52 2.33 -22.39
N LYS A 158 1.64 2.42 -21.69
CA LYS A 158 1.98 1.63 -20.50
C LYS A 158 2.62 2.53 -19.45
N CYS A 159 2.57 2.11 -18.20
CA CYS A 159 3.28 2.75 -17.11
C CYS A 159 4.22 1.78 -16.40
N LYS A 160 5.19 2.34 -15.69
CA LYS A 160 6.09 1.62 -14.81
C LYS A 160 6.45 2.51 -13.63
N THR A 161 6.27 1.99 -12.42
CA THR A 161 6.68 2.68 -11.19
C THR A 161 8.07 2.22 -10.79
N TYR A 162 8.87 3.17 -10.36
CA TYR A 162 10.18 2.99 -9.76
C TYR A 162 10.16 3.47 -8.32
N SER A 163 10.83 2.76 -7.45
CA SER A 163 10.94 3.10 -6.03
C SER A 163 12.26 2.62 -5.43
N PRO A 164 12.70 3.18 -4.30
CA PRO A 164 13.86 2.67 -3.57
C PRO A 164 13.69 1.21 -3.11
N MET A 165 12.47 0.75 -2.88
CA MET A 165 12.18 -0.66 -2.58
C MET A 165 12.58 -1.61 -3.71
N ASP A 166 12.53 -1.14 -4.96
CA ASP A 166 12.95 -1.89 -6.14
C ASP A 166 14.47 -1.76 -6.40
N GLY A 167 15.22 -1.12 -5.52
CA GLY A 167 16.65 -0.87 -5.67
C GLY A 167 16.98 0.27 -6.65
N VAL A 168 16.01 1.14 -6.94
CA VAL A 168 16.18 2.32 -7.78
C VAL A 168 16.35 3.55 -6.88
N ARG A 169 17.35 4.38 -7.15
CA ARG A 169 17.50 5.68 -6.49
C ARG A 169 16.92 6.76 -7.37
N LEU A 170 16.12 7.64 -6.79
CA LEU A 170 15.40 8.70 -7.48
C LEU A 170 16.05 10.05 -7.16
N TYR A 171 16.14 10.92 -8.17
CA TYR A 171 16.76 12.23 -8.07
C TYR A 171 15.91 13.25 -8.83
N PRO A 172 14.80 13.71 -8.23
CA PRO A 172 13.97 14.76 -8.81
C PRO A 172 14.65 16.13 -8.64
N LEU A 173 14.53 16.98 -9.65
CA LEU A 173 14.94 18.37 -9.59
C LEU A 173 13.73 19.27 -9.81
N PHE A 174 13.48 20.15 -8.84
CA PHE A 174 12.40 21.14 -8.89
C PHE A 174 12.96 22.53 -9.07
N ASP A 175 12.17 23.40 -9.68
CA ASP A 175 12.44 24.83 -9.74
C ASP A 175 12.02 25.56 -8.45
N GLU A 176 12.20 26.87 -8.43
CA GLU A 176 11.84 27.75 -7.31
C GLU A 176 10.33 27.77 -7.01
N TRP A 177 9.50 27.34 -7.95
CA TRP A 177 8.05 27.33 -7.88
C TRP A 177 7.49 25.96 -7.47
N GLY A 178 8.35 24.95 -7.37
CA GLY A 178 7.98 23.59 -7.05
C GLY A 178 7.56 22.74 -8.26
N ASP A 179 7.82 23.21 -9.48
CA ASP A 179 7.61 22.42 -10.68
C ASP A 179 8.82 21.52 -10.97
N MET A 180 8.57 20.27 -11.31
CA MET A 180 9.62 19.30 -11.62
C MET A 180 10.22 19.61 -13.02
N ILE A 181 11.47 20.08 -13.04
CA ILE A 181 12.19 20.43 -14.27
C ILE A 181 13.03 19.29 -14.84
N ALA A 182 13.44 18.35 -13.99
CA ALA A 182 14.08 17.10 -14.40
C ALA A 182 13.77 15.97 -13.43
N MET A 183 13.75 14.76 -13.96
CA MET A 183 13.65 13.54 -13.16
C MET A 183 14.75 12.58 -13.55
N SER A 184 15.63 12.29 -12.61
CA SER A 184 16.71 11.34 -12.80
C SER A 184 16.53 10.12 -11.91
N PHE A 185 17.02 8.96 -12.36
CA PHE A 185 17.03 7.76 -11.54
C PHE A 185 18.20 6.84 -11.89
N GLU A 186 18.71 6.21 -10.85
CA GLU A 186 19.82 5.27 -10.93
C GLU A 186 19.33 3.85 -10.63
N TYR A 187 19.69 2.90 -11.48
CA TYR A 187 19.35 1.49 -11.27
C TYR A 187 20.44 0.57 -11.78
N LYS A 188 20.46 -0.65 -11.25
CA LYS A 188 21.39 -1.67 -11.64
C LYS A 188 20.70 -2.70 -12.53
N LYS A 189 21.39 -3.13 -13.59
CA LYS A 189 20.94 -4.18 -14.50
C LYS A 189 22.03 -5.20 -14.74
N LYS A 190 21.69 -6.47 -14.64
CA LYS A 190 22.60 -7.56 -14.94
C LYS A 190 22.71 -7.76 -16.46
N ILE A 191 23.90 -7.60 -17.03
CA ILE A 191 24.20 -7.81 -18.45
C ILE A 191 25.35 -8.81 -18.52
N LYS A 192 25.13 -9.97 -19.16
CA LYS A 192 26.15 -11.04 -19.32
C LYS A 192 26.88 -11.30 -17.97
N ASP A 193 26.13 -11.53 -16.91
CA ASP A 193 26.60 -11.82 -15.54
C ASP A 193 27.38 -10.68 -14.84
N LYS A 194 27.51 -9.52 -15.45
CA LYS A 194 28.05 -8.32 -14.81
C LYS A 194 26.93 -7.35 -14.44
N GLU A 195 26.99 -6.83 -13.24
CA GLU A 195 26.08 -5.78 -12.78
C GLU A 195 26.57 -4.44 -13.33
N VAL A 196 25.72 -3.75 -14.09
CA VAL A 196 26.00 -2.45 -14.69
C VAL A 196 25.01 -1.43 -14.15
N THR A 197 25.52 -0.32 -13.65
CA THR A 197 24.72 0.80 -13.15
C THR A 197 24.36 1.71 -14.33
N PHE A 198 23.07 2.06 -14.40
CA PHE A 198 22.53 3.03 -15.36
C PHE A 198 22.02 4.26 -14.63
N PHE A 199 22.15 5.39 -15.27
CA PHE A 199 21.55 6.66 -14.84
C PHE A 199 20.77 7.24 -16.01
N GLU A 200 19.48 7.50 -15.78
CA GLU A 200 18.60 8.08 -16.80
C GLU A 200 18.03 9.40 -16.29
N THR A 201 17.92 10.38 -17.16
CA THR A 201 17.34 11.72 -16.85
C THR A 201 16.32 12.08 -17.90
N TYR A 202 15.14 12.46 -17.45
CA TYR A 202 14.05 12.99 -18.26
C TYR A 202 13.87 14.46 -17.96
N THR A 203 13.85 15.28 -19.01
CA THR A 203 13.43 16.69 -18.99
C THR A 203 12.17 16.83 -19.82
N ALA A 204 11.63 18.03 -19.95
CA ALA A 204 10.50 18.27 -20.86
C ALA A 204 10.82 17.99 -22.32
N ASP A 205 12.09 18.20 -22.73
CA ASP A 205 12.50 18.15 -24.12
C ASP A 205 13.29 16.89 -24.50
N ARG A 206 14.07 16.32 -23.57
CA ARG A 206 15.03 15.28 -23.86
C ARG A 206 15.10 14.19 -22.80
N HIS A 207 15.42 12.99 -23.22
CA HIS A 207 15.77 11.84 -22.40
C HIS A 207 17.25 11.52 -22.59
N TYR A 208 17.98 11.45 -21.49
CA TYR A 208 19.40 11.12 -21.43
C TYR A 208 19.59 9.77 -20.76
N LYS A 209 20.51 8.98 -21.26
CA LYS A 209 20.82 7.68 -20.70
C LYS A 209 22.33 7.44 -20.66
N TRP A 210 22.84 7.20 -19.47
CA TRP A 210 24.26 6.91 -19.22
C TRP A 210 24.41 5.54 -18.55
N LYS A 211 25.57 4.96 -18.71
CA LYS A 211 25.99 3.76 -18.00
C LYS A 211 27.33 3.98 -17.37
N GLN A 212 27.53 3.39 -16.18
CA GLN A 212 28.79 3.44 -15.46
C GLN A 212 29.83 2.54 -16.12
N GLN A 213 31.03 3.07 -16.31
CA GLN A 213 32.19 2.34 -16.81
C GLN A 213 33.34 2.49 -15.81
N GLY A 214 33.65 1.44 -15.04
CA GLY A 214 34.58 1.53 -13.92
C GLY A 214 33.96 2.17 -12.67
N GLU A 215 34.78 2.66 -11.74
CA GLU A 215 34.28 3.17 -10.45
C GLU A 215 33.72 4.60 -10.51
N ALA A 216 34.24 5.47 -11.38
CA ALA A 216 33.88 6.89 -11.39
C ALA A 216 33.53 7.46 -12.77
N SER A 217 33.66 6.73 -13.85
CA SER A 217 33.40 7.23 -15.21
C SER A 217 32.02 6.84 -15.72
N TRP A 218 31.36 7.77 -16.39
CA TRP A 218 30.06 7.55 -17.02
C TRP A 218 30.17 7.81 -18.53
N ILE A 219 29.50 6.99 -19.31
CA ILE A 219 29.45 7.13 -20.77
C ILE A 219 27.99 7.15 -21.23
N ALA A 220 27.70 7.94 -22.26
CA ALA A 220 26.40 7.96 -22.92
C ALA A 220 26.13 6.59 -23.57
N VAL A 221 24.91 6.08 -23.40
CA VAL A 221 24.46 4.85 -24.06
C VAL A 221 23.94 5.16 -25.45
N THR A 222 23.19 6.25 -25.58
CA THR A 222 22.62 6.78 -26.81
C THR A 222 22.76 8.31 -26.81
N ASP A 223 22.67 8.93 -27.98
CA ASP A 223 22.47 10.36 -28.04
C ASP A 223 21.15 10.74 -27.36
N PRO A 224 21.04 11.99 -26.81
CA PRO A 224 19.84 12.42 -26.14
C PRO A 224 18.60 12.35 -27.05
N GLU A 225 17.63 11.52 -26.64
CA GLU A 225 16.40 11.32 -27.41
C GLU A 225 15.41 12.47 -27.16
N ARG A 226 14.78 12.97 -28.22
CA ARG A 226 13.80 14.05 -28.11
C ARG A 226 12.47 13.52 -27.55
N ILE A 227 11.91 14.18 -26.54
CA ILE A 227 10.59 13.93 -26.01
C ILE A 227 9.55 14.75 -26.79
N ILE A 228 8.69 14.04 -27.53
CA ILE A 228 7.67 14.68 -28.38
C ILE A 228 6.58 15.40 -27.55
N LEU A 229 6.31 14.89 -26.35
CA LEU A 229 5.28 15.43 -25.45
C LEU A 229 5.58 16.84 -24.93
N LYS A 230 6.83 17.31 -25.02
CA LYS A 230 7.30 18.57 -24.40
C LYS A 230 6.99 18.65 -22.90
N LYS A 231 6.96 17.52 -22.25
CA LYS A 231 6.65 17.34 -20.82
C LYS A 231 7.38 16.10 -20.31
N ILE A 232 7.79 16.10 -19.06
CA ILE A 232 8.32 14.89 -18.42
C ILE A 232 7.22 13.83 -18.43
N PRO A 233 7.44 12.65 -19.04
CA PRO A 233 6.40 11.63 -19.20
C PRO A 233 6.16 10.82 -17.91
N GLY A 234 6.23 11.44 -16.75
CA GLY A 234 6.08 10.77 -15.48
C GLY A 234 5.73 11.69 -14.33
N VAL A 235 5.36 11.09 -13.22
CA VAL A 235 4.94 11.79 -12.01
C VAL A 235 5.73 11.25 -10.83
N TYR A 236 6.21 12.16 -9.99
CA TYR A 236 6.94 11.86 -8.77
C TYR A 236 6.13 12.27 -7.56
N ALA A 237 6.19 11.47 -6.50
CA ALA A 237 5.66 11.81 -5.19
C ALA A 237 6.65 11.41 -4.11
N TYR A 238 6.74 12.21 -3.06
CA TYR A 238 7.59 11.94 -1.91
C TYR A 238 6.92 12.36 -0.59
N ARG A 239 7.48 11.88 0.51
CA ARG A 239 7.10 12.20 1.89
C ARG A 239 8.33 12.34 2.79
N PRO A 240 8.23 13.12 3.88
CA PRO A 240 9.39 13.44 4.72
C PRO A 240 9.88 12.27 5.58
N ALA A 241 9.05 11.26 5.83
CA ALA A 241 9.39 10.10 6.67
C ALA A 241 8.52 8.89 6.31
N PRO A 242 8.95 7.63 6.54
CA PRO A 242 8.12 6.46 6.35
C PRO A 242 6.91 6.47 7.30
N ILE A 243 5.82 5.79 6.93
CA ILE A 243 4.56 5.83 7.70
C ILE A 243 4.72 5.28 9.13
N PHE A 244 5.70 4.46 9.36
CA PHE A 244 5.99 3.84 10.66
C PHE A 244 7.03 4.62 11.49
N HIS A 245 7.46 5.80 11.03
CA HIS A 245 8.43 6.61 11.76
C HIS A 245 7.93 6.97 13.17
N GLY A 246 8.79 6.74 14.15
CA GLY A 246 8.49 6.97 15.58
C GLY A 246 7.84 5.79 16.30
N LEU A 247 7.55 4.67 15.59
CA LEU A 247 6.98 3.46 16.20
C LEU A 247 8.04 2.40 16.52
N GLU A 248 9.25 2.58 16.05
CA GLU A 248 10.35 1.61 16.10
C GLU A 248 10.67 1.20 17.54
N HIS A 249 10.66 2.15 18.48
CA HIS A 249 10.97 1.88 19.89
C HIS A 249 9.91 1.03 20.58
N ILE A 250 8.63 1.23 20.24
CA ILE A 250 7.54 0.41 20.82
C ILE A 250 7.67 -1.01 20.31
N ARG A 251 7.93 -1.22 19.02
CA ARG A 251 8.16 -2.54 18.44
C ARG A 251 9.38 -3.21 19.05
N GLU A 252 10.50 -2.49 19.20
CA GLU A 252 11.71 -3.01 19.84
C GLU A 252 11.44 -3.54 21.25
N GLU A 253 10.66 -2.82 22.05
CA GLU A 253 10.27 -3.22 23.39
C GLU A 253 9.35 -4.46 23.40
N ILE A 254 8.40 -4.53 22.46
CA ILE A 254 7.54 -5.72 22.29
C ILE A 254 8.41 -6.94 21.96
N GLU A 255 9.30 -6.83 21.01
CA GLU A 255 10.19 -7.92 20.57
C GLU A 255 11.13 -8.38 21.70
N TYR A 256 11.71 -7.43 22.42
CA TYR A 256 12.56 -7.73 23.57
C TYR A 256 11.80 -8.46 24.67
N THR A 257 10.62 -7.96 25.04
CA THR A 257 9.76 -8.55 26.08
C THR A 257 9.30 -9.96 25.70
N LEU A 258 8.84 -10.16 24.45
CA LEU A 258 8.41 -11.48 23.97
C LEU A 258 9.59 -12.46 23.94
N SER A 259 10.74 -12.04 23.46
CA SER A 259 11.95 -12.87 23.37
C SER A 259 12.44 -13.28 24.76
N ARG A 260 12.45 -12.35 25.72
CA ARG A 260 12.81 -12.65 27.12
C ARG A 260 11.81 -13.61 27.77
N ASN A 261 10.53 -13.38 27.54
CA ASN A 261 9.48 -14.25 28.08
C ASN A 261 9.57 -15.67 27.51
N SER A 262 9.88 -15.82 26.22
CA SER A 262 10.12 -17.12 25.59
C SER A 262 11.24 -17.90 26.28
N ASP A 263 12.36 -17.24 26.62
CA ASP A 263 13.45 -17.88 27.37
C ASP A 263 13.02 -18.30 28.79
N VAL A 264 12.24 -17.46 29.46
CA VAL A 264 11.71 -17.74 30.80
C VAL A 264 10.75 -18.93 30.76
N ILE A 265 9.87 -18.98 29.76
CA ILE A 265 8.95 -20.13 29.57
C ILE A 265 9.76 -21.40 29.27
N ALA A 266 10.74 -21.33 28.37
CA ALA A 266 11.59 -22.47 28.03
C ALA A 266 12.35 -22.99 29.26
N TYR A 267 12.89 -22.10 30.10
CA TYR A 267 13.57 -22.47 31.33
C TYR A 267 12.64 -23.10 32.36
N ASN A 268 11.43 -22.58 32.55
CA ASN A 268 10.47 -23.04 33.55
C ASN A 268 9.51 -24.12 33.01
N SER A 269 9.65 -24.55 31.75
CA SER A 269 8.84 -25.62 31.16
C SER A 269 9.13 -26.99 31.78
N ALA A 270 10.32 -27.18 32.37
CA ALA A 270 10.61 -28.33 33.20
C ALA A 270 10.18 -28.00 34.66
N PRO A 271 9.14 -28.64 35.19
CA PRO A 271 8.67 -28.33 36.53
C PRO A 271 9.77 -28.64 37.57
N LEU A 272 10.09 -27.62 38.38
CA LEU A 272 11.01 -27.82 39.50
C LEU A 272 10.29 -28.60 40.61
N LEU A 273 10.83 -29.78 40.92
CA LEU A 273 10.35 -30.56 42.00
C LEU A 273 11.02 -30.08 43.31
N LYS A 274 10.23 -29.48 44.20
CA LYS A 274 10.69 -29.12 45.53
C LYS A 274 10.45 -30.31 46.45
N VAL A 275 11.53 -30.88 46.98
CA VAL A 275 11.48 -31.94 47.97
C VAL A 275 11.85 -31.35 49.33
N THR A 276 10.95 -31.41 50.28
CA THR A 276 11.20 -31.01 51.66
C THR A 276 11.25 -32.28 52.52
N GLY A 277 12.38 -32.54 53.19
CA GLY A 277 12.59 -33.75 53.99
C GLY A 277 13.64 -34.67 53.39
N GLU A 278 13.91 -35.76 54.07
CA GLU A 278 14.95 -36.74 53.71
C GLU A 278 14.40 -37.75 52.70
N LEU A 279 15.08 -37.86 51.56
CA LEU A 279 14.75 -38.83 50.50
C LEU A 279 15.23 -40.22 50.89
N VAL A 280 14.32 -41.20 51.04
CA VAL A 280 14.64 -42.54 51.49
C VAL A 280 14.89 -43.50 50.33
N GLY A 281 14.40 -43.18 49.13
CA GLY A 281 14.62 -44.00 47.95
C GLY A 281 14.00 -43.35 46.68
N ASP A 282 14.65 -43.68 45.57
CA ASP A 282 14.22 -43.31 44.21
C ASP A 282 14.00 -44.65 43.46
N GLU A 283 12.77 -44.97 43.09
CA GLU A 283 12.47 -46.16 42.28
C GLU A 283 12.04 -45.73 40.87
N ASP A 284 12.79 -46.12 39.86
CA ASP A 284 12.41 -46.00 38.47
C ASP A 284 11.33 -47.04 38.13
N LYS A 285 10.11 -46.59 37.87
CA LYS A 285 9.02 -47.41 37.35
C LYS A 285 8.74 -47.12 35.85
N GLY A 286 9.70 -47.43 34.97
CA GLY A 286 9.53 -47.30 33.52
C GLY A 286 9.53 -45.86 32.98
N GLU A 287 9.46 -45.69 31.67
CA GLU A 287 9.83 -44.50 30.90
C GLU A 287 9.24 -43.13 31.30
N ALA A 288 8.33 -43.02 32.26
CA ALA A 288 7.67 -41.75 32.59
C ALA A 288 7.33 -41.51 34.07
N ARG A 289 7.67 -42.38 35.00
CA ARG A 289 7.26 -42.20 36.41
C ARG A 289 8.39 -42.51 37.39
N ARG A 290 8.90 -41.46 38.06
CA ARG A 290 9.76 -41.59 39.24
C ARG A 290 8.91 -41.54 40.49
N LEU A 291 9.09 -42.50 41.38
CA LEU A 291 8.41 -42.56 42.66
C LEU A 291 9.41 -42.19 43.76
N PHE A 292 9.15 -41.08 44.44
CA PHE A 292 9.99 -40.61 45.52
C PHE A 292 9.41 -41.08 46.86
N ARG A 293 10.22 -41.72 47.72
CA ARG A 293 9.85 -42.06 49.10
C ARG A 293 10.49 -41.06 50.04
N LEU A 294 9.68 -40.43 50.87
CA LEU A 294 10.08 -39.46 51.88
C LEU A 294 9.92 -40.04 53.26
N LYS A 295 10.76 -39.62 54.22
CA LYS A 295 10.52 -39.86 55.65
C LYS A 295 9.27 -39.14 56.14
N ASN A 296 8.67 -39.60 57.23
CA ASN A 296 7.49 -39.00 57.85
C ASN A 296 7.64 -37.48 58.00
N GLY A 297 6.71 -36.70 57.42
CA GLY A 297 6.72 -35.24 57.42
C GLY A 297 7.36 -34.59 56.20
N GLY A 298 7.85 -35.39 55.22
CA GLY A 298 8.34 -34.84 53.95
C GLY A 298 7.20 -34.48 52.99
N ASP A 299 7.41 -33.41 52.23
CA ASP A 299 6.47 -32.94 51.23
C ASP A 299 7.16 -32.79 49.84
N ILE A 300 6.42 -33.10 48.80
CA ILE A 300 6.84 -32.92 47.41
C ILE A 300 5.83 -32.00 46.71
N ALA A 301 6.28 -30.84 46.31
CA ALA A 301 5.46 -29.90 45.55
C ALA A 301 6.14 -29.52 44.22
N TYR A 302 5.36 -29.45 43.18
CA TYR A 302 5.80 -28.79 41.98
C TYR A 302 5.72 -27.26 42.17
N VAL A 303 6.85 -26.60 42.03
CA VAL A 303 6.87 -25.13 42.03
C VAL A 303 6.53 -24.67 40.64
N SER A 304 5.29 -24.23 40.44
CA SER A 304 4.84 -23.60 39.19
C SER A 304 4.93 -22.08 39.29
N TRP A 305 5.40 -21.48 38.22
CA TRP A 305 5.54 -20.02 38.13
C TRP A 305 4.25 -19.42 37.59
N THR A 306 3.33 -19.03 38.46
CA THR A 306 1.99 -18.56 38.06
C THR A 306 1.81 -17.04 38.11
N GLN A 307 2.64 -16.32 38.86
CA GLN A 307 2.34 -14.92 39.20
C GLN A 307 2.75 -13.84 38.14
N ALA A 308 3.60 -14.16 37.17
CA ALA A 308 4.09 -13.14 36.23
C ALA A 308 3.44 -13.19 34.82
N ILE A 309 2.68 -14.25 34.51
CA ILE A 309 2.09 -14.44 33.19
C ILE A 309 1.07 -13.36 32.83
N GLU A 310 0.20 -13.00 33.79
CA GLU A 310 -0.82 -11.98 33.57
C GLU A 310 -0.22 -10.59 33.42
N ALA A 311 0.79 -10.24 34.22
CA ALA A 311 1.49 -8.96 34.10
C ALA A 311 2.21 -8.83 32.75
N LEU A 312 2.85 -9.89 32.27
CA LEU A 312 3.50 -9.92 30.95
C LEU A 312 2.47 -9.80 29.81
N LYS A 313 1.37 -10.53 29.90
CA LYS A 313 0.28 -10.42 28.93
C LYS A 313 -0.23 -9.00 28.89
N TYR A 314 -0.57 -8.40 30.04
CA TYR A 314 -1.04 -7.03 30.14
C TYR A 314 -0.03 -6.03 29.54
N HIS A 315 1.26 -6.23 29.80
CA HIS A 315 2.32 -5.36 29.27
C HIS A 315 2.39 -5.42 27.74
N VAL A 316 2.46 -6.63 27.16
CA VAL A 316 2.50 -6.82 25.70
C VAL A 316 1.23 -6.30 25.05
N ASP A 317 0.05 -6.58 25.59
CA ASP A 317 -1.24 -6.09 25.08
C ASP A 317 -1.29 -4.56 25.11
N THR A 318 -0.74 -3.95 26.18
CA THR A 318 -0.67 -2.49 26.29
C THR A 318 0.26 -1.89 25.23
N LEU A 319 1.44 -2.45 25.02
CA LEU A 319 2.39 -2.00 24.00
C LEU A 319 1.81 -2.13 22.59
N LEU A 320 1.13 -3.23 22.28
CA LEU A 320 0.44 -3.41 21.00
C LEU A 320 -0.66 -2.37 20.80
N LYS A 321 -1.47 -2.09 21.83
CA LYS A 321 -2.48 -1.03 21.77
C LYS A 321 -1.85 0.34 21.52
N LEU A 322 -0.75 0.66 22.21
CA LEU A 322 -0.02 1.91 22.00
C LEU A 322 0.55 2.02 20.58
N PHE A 323 1.09 0.91 20.04
CA PHE A 323 1.58 0.86 18.67
C PHE A 323 0.48 1.21 17.66
N PHE A 324 -0.66 0.51 17.71
CA PHE A 324 -1.78 0.76 16.80
C PHE A 324 -2.43 2.12 17.00
N MET A 325 -2.53 2.59 18.25
CA MET A 325 -3.05 3.94 18.56
C MET A 325 -2.16 5.04 17.96
N GLN A 326 -0.83 4.95 18.13
CA GLN A 326 0.08 5.94 17.55
C GLN A 326 0.17 5.83 16.02
N ALA A 327 -0.01 4.63 15.48
CA ALA A 327 -0.12 4.40 14.04
C ALA A 327 -1.42 4.96 13.44
N GLN A 328 -2.40 5.35 14.26
CA GLN A 328 -3.75 5.74 13.86
C GLN A 328 -4.43 4.66 12.99
N MET A 329 -4.21 3.41 13.34
CA MET A 329 -4.76 2.26 12.61
C MET A 329 -5.42 1.30 13.60
N PRO A 330 -6.59 0.73 13.26
CA PRO A 330 -7.23 -0.26 14.13
C PRO A 330 -6.45 -1.57 14.16
N ASP A 331 -6.43 -2.21 15.31
CA ASP A 331 -5.97 -3.60 15.41
C ASP A 331 -7.05 -4.54 14.84
N LEU A 332 -6.84 -4.97 13.59
CA LEU A 332 -7.72 -5.91 12.87
C LEU A 332 -7.27 -7.37 13.09
N SER A 333 -6.80 -7.72 14.29
CA SER A 333 -6.55 -9.12 14.64
C SER A 333 -7.87 -9.91 14.65
N PHE A 334 -7.78 -11.23 14.43
CA PHE A 334 -8.97 -12.08 14.34
C PHE A 334 -9.84 -12.00 15.62
N GLU A 335 -9.22 -11.90 16.79
CA GLU A 335 -9.94 -11.79 18.07
C GLU A 335 -10.71 -10.47 18.18
N ASN A 336 -10.09 -9.37 17.78
CA ASN A 336 -10.76 -8.07 17.75
C ASN A 336 -11.86 -8.04 16.69
N MET A 337 -11.63 -8.60 15.51
CA MET A 337 -12.65 -8.71 14.45
C MET A 337 -13.83 -9.59 14.86
N LYS A 338 -13.59 -10.67 15.62
CA LYS A 338 -14.67 -11.53 16.15
C LYS A 338 -15.59 -10.75 17.10
N SER A 339 -15.03 -9.89 17.93
CA SER A 339 -15.82 -9.00 18.80
C SER A 339 -16.61 -7.95 18.01
N LEU A 340 -16.08 -7.51 16.86
CA LEU A 340 -16.72 -6.57 15.95
C LEU A 340 -17.84 -7.19 15.10
N GLY A 341 -17.85 -8.50 14.91
CA GLY A 341 -18.86 -9.21 14.11
C GLY A 341 -20.29 -9.04 14.63
N ASN A 342 -20.44 -8.79 15.94
CA ASN A 342 -21.73 -8.57 16.59
C ASN A 342 -22.14 -7.09 16.71
N ILE A 343 -21.32 -6.16 16.16
CA ILE A 343 -21.55 -4.72 16.27
C ILE A 343 -22.17 -4.20 14.97
N GLY A 344 -23.18 -3.33 15.07
CA GLY A 344 -23.83 -2.71 13.94
C GLY A 344 -22.89 -1.88 13.05
N PHE A 345 -23.33 -1.62 11.83
CA PHE A 345 -22.53 -0.92 10.81
C PHE A 345 -21.98 0.43 11.29
N ASP A 346 -22.79 1.23 11.98
CA ASP A 346 -22.36 2.57 12.47
C ASP A 346 -21.24 2.48 13.51
N ALA A 347 -21.30 1.48 14.40
CA ALA A 347 -20.24 1.26 15.37
C ALA A 347 -18.95 0.76 14.72
N ARG A 348 -19.04 -0.06 13.67
CA ARG A 348 -17.88 -0.45 12.85
C ARG A 348 -17.23 0.75 12.16
N GLN A 349 -18.03 1.68 11.62
CA GLN A 349 -17.52 2.93 11.05
C GLN A 349 -16.78 3.78 12.10
N MET A 350 -17.31 3.87 13.31
CA MET A 350 -16.65 4.62 14.40
C MET A 350 -15.28 4.03 14.76
N ILE A 351 -15.15 2.71 14.77
CA ILE A 351 -13.85 2.05 15.05
C ILE A 351 -12.84 2.28 13.94
N LEU A 352 -13.30 2.40 12.69
CA LEU A 352 -12.43 2.66 11.54
C LEU A 352 -12.18 4.17 11.30
N SER A 353 -12.77 5.06 12.12
CA SER A 353 -12.67 6.51 11.92
C SER A 353 -11.24 7.03 11.90
N ASP A 354 -10.37 6.54 12.79
CA ASP A 354 -8.96 6.95 12.84
C ASP A 354 -8.22 6.59 11.54
N ALA A 355 -8.45 5.38 11.00
CA ALA A 355 -7.88 4.98 9.72
C ALA A 355 -8.42 5.84 8.57
N HIS A 356 -9.69 6.19 8.59
CA HIS A 356 -10.29 7.07 7.58
C HIS A 356 -9.71 8.48 7.63
N LEU A 357 -9.51 9.04 8.83
CA LEU A 357 -8.87 10.34 9.00
C LEU A 357 -7.41 10.30 8.52
N LYS A 358 -6.69 9.22 8.84
CA LYS A 358 -5.32 9.02 8.36
C LYS A 358 -5.25 9.00 6.83
N ILE A 359 -6.17 8.30 6.16
CA ILE A 359 -6.25 8.31 4.70
C ILE A 359 -6.64 9.70 4.19
N GLY A 360 -7.53 10.41 4.88
CA GLY A 360 -7.88 11.80 4.56
C GLY A 360 -6.65 12.71 4.51
N ASP A 361 -5.80 12.63 5.53
CA ASP A 361 -4.55 13.40 5.61
C ASP A 361 -3.58 13.06 4.46
N GLU A 362 -3.47 11.78 4.09
CA GLU A 362 -2.59 11.32 3.02
C GLU A 362 -3.19 11.55 1.61
N SER A 363 -4.50 11.75 1.51
CA SER A 363 -5.21 11.82 0.21
C SER A 363 -4.80 13.02 -0.64
N GLY A 364 -4.43 14.14 -0.03
CA GLY A 364 -4.04 15.35 -0.76
C GLY A 364 -2.86 15.12 -1.72
N ALA A 365 -1.79 14.49 -1.22
CA ALA A 365 -0.62 14.15 -2.03
C ALA A 365 -0.95 13.15 -3.15
N TRP A 366 -1.86 12.20 -2.88
CA TRP A 366 -2.28 11.24 -3.88
C TRP A 366 -3.20 11.83 -4.95
N ILE A 367 -4.10 12.74 -4.58
CA ILE A 367 -4.96 13.45 -5.53
C ILE A 367 -4.09 14.27 -6.50
N GLU A 368 -3.13 15.04 -5.97
CA GLU A 368 -2.17 15.77 -6.79
C GLU A 368 -1.38 14.84 -7.73
N PHE A 369 -0.92 13.70 -7.24
CA PHE A 369 -0.24 12.70 -8.05
C PHE A 369 -1.12 12.21 -9.20
N PHE A 370 -2.39 11.88 -8.96
CA PHE A 370 -3.31 11.39 -9.97
C PHE A 370 -3.71 12.47 -10.98
N GLU A 371 -3.86 13.70 -10.54
CA GLU A 371 -4.12 14.85 -11.44
C GLU A 371 -2.95 15.07 -12.40
N ARG A 372 -1.72 15.08 -11.88
CA ARG A 372 -0.50 15.16 -12.70
C ARG A 372 -0.39 13.97 -13.65
N GLU A 373 -0.71 12.76 -13.20
CA GLU A 373 -0.73 11.55 -14.03
C GLU A 373 -1.76 11.66 -15.16
N CYS A 374 -2.97 12.11 -14.84
CA CYS A 374 -4.01 12.35 -15.84
C CYS A 374 -3.56 13.35 -16.90
N ASN A 375 -2.87 14.41 -16.49
CA ASN A 375 -2.31 15.41 -17.42
C ASN A 375 -1.25 14.81 -18.35
N VAL A 376 -0.40 13.90 -17.86
CA VAL A 376 0.56 13.17 -18.71
C VAL A 376 -0.18 12.27 -19.71
N ILE A 377 -1.23 11.57 -19.29
CA ILE A 377 -2.05 10.72 -20.16
C ILE A 377 -2.76 11.55 -21.23
N LYS A 378 -3.27 12.74 -20.88
CA LYS A 378 -3.88 13.68 -21.84
C LYS A 378 -2.90 14.08 -22.95
N GLU A 379 -1.64 14.38 -22.62
CA GLU A 379 -0.61 14.70 -23.63
C GLU A 379 -0.31 13.51 -24.55
N PHE A 380 -0.23 12.30 -24.01
CA PHE A 380 -0.12 11.10 -24.84
C PHE A 380 -1.32 10.90 -25.76
N LEU A 381 -2.53 11.18 -25.29
CA LEU A 381 -3.73 11.10 -26.12
C LEU A 381 -3.73 12.13 -27.25
N LYS A 382 -3.28 13.38 -26.99
CA LYS A 382 -3.11 14.40 -28.04
C LYS A 382 -2.13 13.94 -29.11
N MET A 383 -1.02 13.30 -28.71
CA MET A 383 -0.05 12.74 -29.64
C MET A 383 -0.64 11.57 -30.47
N MET A 384 -1.43 10.69 -29.84
CA MET A 384 -2.01 9.51 -30.51
C MET A 384 -3.22 9.86 -31.37
N ASN A 385 -3.97 10.91 -31.03
CA ASN A 385 -5.14 11.37 -31.76
C ASN A 385 -5.22 12.91 -31.78
N THR A 386 -4.59 13.50 -32.76
CA THR A 386 -4.51 14.97 -32.91
C THR A 386 -5.88 15.65 -33.12
N SER A 387 -6.90 14.91 -33.58
CA SER A 387 -8.26 15.47 -33.75
C SER A 387 -8.97 15.78 -32.42
N TRP A 388 -8.42 15.33 -31.29
CA TRP A 388 -8.95 15.56 -29.95
C TRP A 388 -8.20 16.66 -29.18
N ALA A 389 -7.11 17.21 -29.75
CA ALA A 389 -6.21 18.11 -29.02
C ALA A 389 -6.95 19.32 -28.38
N ASP A 390 -7.89 19.92 -29.10
CA ASP A 390 -8.61 21.12 -28.64
C ASP A 390 -9.62 20.83 -27.51
N GLU A 391 -10.09 19.56 -27.41
CA GLU A 391 -11.14 19.19 -26.45
C GLU A 391 -10.59 18.50 -25.21
N ILE A 392 -9.40 17.92 -25.28
CA ILE A 392 -8.78 17.18 -24.18
C ILE A 392 -8.53 18.08 -22.96
N ASP A 393 -8.06 19.32 -23.19
CA ASP A 393 -7.73 20.25 -22.10
C ASP A 393 -8.95 20.75 -21.36
N ASN A 394 -10.13 20.76 -22.03
CA ASN A 394 -11.38 21.21 -21.45
C ASN A 394 -12.04 20.14 -20.54
N ILE A 395 -11.49 18.94 -20.43
CA ILE A 395 -12.01 17.89 -19.57
C ILE A 395 -11.35 18.02 -18.20
N GLU A 396 -12.16 18.31 -17.20
CA GLU A 396 -11.74 18.27 -15.80
C GLU A 396 -11.99 16.86 -15.24
N VAL A 397 -11.03 16.35 -14.48
CA VAL A 397 -11.07 15.02 -13.87
C VAL A 397 -10.81 15.14 -12.39
N GLU A 398 -11.81 14.85 -11.60
CA GLU A 398 -11.71 14.76 -10.15
C GLU A 398 -11.38 13.33 -9.75
N HIS A 399 -10.36 13.14 -8.91
CA HIS A 399 -9.96 11.84 -8.38
C HIS A 399 -10.48 11.68 -6.95
N VAL A 400 -11.26 10.65 -6.72
CA VAL A 400 -11.87 10.38 -5.41
C VAL A 400 -11.32 9.08 -4.84
N ILE A 401 -10.60 9.20 -3.73
CA ILE A 401 -10.14 8.06 -2.93
C ILE A 401 -11.23 7.75 -1.91
N THR A 402 -11.76 6.54 -1.96
CA THR A 402 -12.76 6.07 -1.00
C THR A 402 -12.09 5.10 -0.05
N PRO A 403 -11.90 5.44 1.23
CA PRO A 403 -11.32 4.53 2.20
C PRO A 403 -12.12 3.23 2.31
N PHE A 404 -11.41 2.13 2.48
CA PHE A 404 -12.05 0.81 2.59
C PHE A 404 -13.01 0.76 3.79
N ILE A 405 -14.24 0.36 3.52
CA ILE A 405 -15.25 0.05 4.52
C ILE A 405 -15.79 -1.32 4.20
N GLN A 406 -15.89 -2.18 5.18
CA GLN A 406 -16.61 -3.44 5.02
C GLN A 406 -18.10 -3.12 4.84
N ASN A 407 -18.58 -3.22 3.61
CA ASN A 407 -19.98 -2.97 3.31
C ASN A 407 -20.85 -4.04 3.97
N ASP A 408 -21.87 -3.58 4.69
CA ASP A 408 -23.01 -4.39 5.06
C ASP A 408 -24.00 -4.27 3.90
N GLU A 409 -24.16 -5.35 3.12
CA GLU A 409 -25.03 -5.37 1.94
C GLU A 409 -26.47 -5.02 2.31
N ASP A 410 -26.95 -5.55 3.44
CA ASP A 410 -28.30 -5.27 3.94
C ASP A 410 -28.45 -3.79 4.34
N ALA A 411 -27.46 -3.21 4.99
CA ALA A 411 -27.48 -1.79 5.34
C ALA A 411 -27.45 -0.89 4.10
N LEU A 412 -26.70 -1.27 3.06
CA LEU A 412 -26.64 -0.55 1.79
C LEU A 412 -27.97 -0.61 1.05
N ILE A 413 -28.57 -1.81 0.93
CA ILE A 413 -29.89 -2.02 0.33
C ILE A 413 -30.94 -1.21 1.09
N ASN A 414 -30.96 -1.29 2.42
CA ASN A 414 -31.87 -0.54 3.26
C ASN A 414 -31.72 0.99 3.10
N ARG A 415 -30.49 1.48 2.96
CA ARG A 415 -30.20 2.90 2.67
C ARG A 415 -30.75 3.30 1.32
N CYS A 416 -30.54 2.47 0.29
CA CYS A 416 -31.10 2.69 -1.05
C CYS A 416 -32.62 2.69 -1.02
N MET A 417 -33.24 1.73 -0.35
CA MET A 417 -34.70 1.66 -0.20
C MET A 417 -35.28 2.87 0.54
N LYS A 418 -34.66 3.29 1.64
CA LYS A 418 -35.08 4.49 2.38
C LYS A 418 -34.89 5.77 1.57
N GLY A 419 -33.79 5.87 0.80
CA GLY A 419 -33.50 7.03 -0.04
C GLY A 419 -34.42 7.16 -1.26
N ASN A 420 -34.97 6.05 -1.76
CA ASN A 420 -35.97 6.02 -2.87
C ASN A 420 -37.41 6.02 -2.37
N GLY A 421 -37.67 5.69 -1.10
CA GLY A 421 -39.00 5.62 -0.52
C GLY A 421 -39.50 6.99 -0.06
N GLY A 422 -40.84 7.19 -0.12
CA GLY A 422 -41.46 8.43 0.34
C GLY A 422 -41.10 9.64 -0.53
N LYS A 423 -40.49 10.68 0.08
CA LYS A 423 -39.79 11.74 -0.69
C LYS A 423 -38.43 11.22 -1.11
N ALA A 424 -38.29 10.87 -2.38
CA ALA A 424 -37.00 10.39 -2.92
C ALA A 424 -35.88 11.43 -2.72
N ILE A 425 -34.76 11.02 -2.12
CA ILE A 425 -33.57 11.83 -1.96
C ILE A 425 -32.64 11.63 -3.17
N PHE A 426 -32.65 10.43 -3.75
CA PHE A 426 -31.91 10.08 -4.97
C PHE A 426 -32.72 9.16 -5.88
N SER A 427 -32.35 9.14 -7.15
CA SER A 427 -33.07 8.38 -8.18
C SER A 427 -32.84 6.88 -8.05
N GLN A 428 -33.74 6.07 -8.67
CA GLN A 428 -33.57 4.62 -8.74
C GLN A 428 -32.26 4.24 -9.48
N LEU A 429 -31.88 5.00 -10.51
CA LEU A 429 -30.63 4.80 -11.23
C LEU A 429 -29.41 5.01 -10.32
N GLU A 430 -29.43 6.03 -9.49
CA GLU A 430 -28.35 6.29 -8.51
C GLU A 430 -28.26 5.18 -7.47
N SER A 431 -29.40 4.66 -7.02
CA SER A 431 -29.45 3.52 -6.10
C SER A 431 -28.84 2.26 -6.72
N ILE A 432 -29.13 1.96 -7.99
CA ILE A 432 -28.55 0.82 -8.70
C ILE A 432 -27.03 1.02 -8.86
N LYS A 433 -26.57 2.25 -9.17
CA LYS A 433 -25.14 2.60 -9.22
C LYS A 433 -24.45 2.44 -7.86
N MET A 434 -25.10 2.89 -6.78
CA MET A 434 -24.57 2.78 -5.41
C MET A 434 -24.51 1.32 -4.93
N ALA A 435 -25.51 0.52 -5.26
CA ALA A 435 -25.54 -0.90 -4.91
C ALA A 435 -24.46 -1.73 -5.60
N GLY A 436 -24.04 -1.34 -6.81
CA GLY A 436 -22.88 -1.92 -7.49
C GLY A 436 -23.08 -3.34 -8.05
N TYR A 437 -24.30 -3.92 -7.99
CA TYR A 437 -24.57 -5.28 -8.49
C TYR A 437 -24.68 -5.37 -10.01
N SER A 438 -24.96 -4.25 -10.68
CA SER A 438 -25.11 -4.20 -12.12
C SER A 438 -23.88 -3.65 -12.82
N SER A 439 -23.41 -4.35 -13.84
CA SER A 439 -22.37 -3.88 -14.75
C SER A 439 -22.85 -2.78 -15.71
N ASP A 440 -24.18 -2.68 -15.90
CA ASP A 440 -24.85 -1.68 -16.75
C ASP A 440 -26.11 -1.17 -16.02
N PRO A 441 -25.97 -0.14 -15.17
CA PRO A 441 -27.07 0.39 -14.36
C PRO A 441 -28.26 0.93 -15.16
N GLU A 442 -28.03 1.49 -16.35
CA GLU A 442 -29.09 2.02 -17.20
C GLU A 442 -29.95 0.89 -17.75
N LYS A 443 -29.32 -0.18 -18.24
CA LYS A 443 -29.98 -1.36 -18.72
C LYS A 443 -30.77 -2.08 -17.62
N SER A 444 -30.24 -2.13 -16.40
CA SER A 444 -30.93 -2.66 -15.24
C SER A 444 -32.14 -1.84 -14.87
N LEU A 445 -32.07 -0.52 -14.93
CA LEU A 445 -33.22 0.37 -14.72
C LEU A 445 -34.34 0.13 -15.75
N ASP A 446 -33.97 0.05 -17.04
CA ASP A 446 -34.91 -0.25 -18.11
C ASP A 446 -35.62 -1.62 -17.91
N GLN A 447 -34.86 -2.62 -17.43
CA GLN A 447 -35.41 -3.94 -17.14
C GLN A 447 -36.40 -3.89 -15.97
N ILE A 448 -36.05 -3.22 -14.86
CA ILE A 448 -36.95 -3.02 -13.71
C ILE A 448 -38.24 -2.32 -14.13
N GLN A 449 -38.15 -1.27 -14.93
CA GLN A 449 -39.33 -0.54 -15.42
C GLN A 449 -40.26 -1.42 -16.32
N LYS A 450 -39.68 -2.33 -17.12
CA LYS A 450 -40.43 -3.30 -17.90
C LYS A 450 -41.14 -4.31 -17.02
N GLU A 451 -40.46 -4.80 -15.98
CA GLU A 451 -41.03 -5.74 -15.01
C GLU A 451 -42.17 -5.10 -14.22
N ASP A 452 -42.03 -3.85 -13.77
CA ASP A 452 -43.04 -3.10 -13.06
C ASP A 452 -44.30 -2.86 -13.94
N LYS A 453 -44.13 -2.51 -15.22
CA LYS A 453 -45.24 -2.37 -16.16
C LYS A 453 -45.93 -3.68 -16.40
N ALA A 454 -45.18 -4.77 -16.55
CA ALA A 454 -45.76 -6.11 -16.72
C ALA A 454 -46.58 -6.56 -15.48
N ALA A 455 -46.02 -6.28 -14.27
CA ALA A 455 -46.70 -6.58 -13.02
C ALA A 455 -47.99 -5.75 -12.84
N GLN A 456 -47.99 -4.47 -13.20
CA GLN A 456 -49.19 -3.62 -13.19
C GLN A 456 -50.26 -4.13 -14.18
N GLN A 457 -49.84 -4.50 -15.39
CA GLN A 457 -50.74 -5.04 -16.40
C GLN A 457 -51.39 -6.37 -15.95
N ALA A 458 -50.58 -7.24 -15.31
CA ALA A 458 -51.10 -8.51 -14.75
C ALA A 458 -52.10 -8.26 -13.62
N ARG A 459 -51.87 -7.29 -12.74
CA ARG A 459 -52.81 -6.89 -11.67
C ARG A 459 -54.10 -6.32 -12.25
N ILE A 460 -54.02 -5.46 -13.26
CA ILE A 460 -55.21 -4.92 -13.94
C ILE A 460 -56.03 -6.06 -14.58
N ASN A 461 -55.37 -6.99 -15.27
CA ASN A 461 -56.04 -8.11 -15.91
C ASN A 461 -56.68 -9.08 -14.89
N SER A 462 -56.08 -9.27 -13.70
CA SER A 462 -56.68 -10.09 -12.64
C SER A 462 -57.96 -9.45 -12.06
N VAL A 463 -57.95 -8.14 -11.84
CA VAL A 463 -59.10 -7.40 -11.34
C VAL A 463 -60.27 -7.40 -12.35
N PHE A 464 -59.98 -7.32 -13.66
CA PHE A 464 -61.01 -7.39 -14.70
C PHE A 464 -61.59 -8.82 -14.89
N ASN A 465 -60.82 -9.88 -14.59
CA ASN A 465 -61.33 -11.26 -14.69
C ASN A 465 -62.13 -11.68 -13.44
N GLU A 466 -61.87 -11.12 -12.25
CA GLU A 466 -62.72 -11.36 -11.05
C GLU A 466 -64.08 -10.63 -11.08
N GLY A 467 -64.24 -9.63 -11.95
CA GLY A 467 -65.49 -8.89 -12.11
C GLY A 467 -66.46 -9.49 -13.18
N SER A 468 -66.14 -10.64 -13.78
CA SER A 468 -66.88 -11.31 -14.82
C SER A 468 -67.42 -12.70 -14.40
N GLU A 469 -67.35 -13.06 -13.12
CA GLU A 469 -68.14 -14.12 -12.49
C GLU A 469 -69.22 -13.45 -11.60
#